data_79aa56cc03d4df4b4e42b5738ffd7fff
#
_entry.id   79aa56cc03d4df4b4e42b5738ffd7fff
#
_cell.length_a   1.000
_cell.length_b   1.000
_cell.length_c   1.000
_cell.angle_alpha   90.00
_cell.angle_beta   90.00
_cell.angle_gamma   90.00
#
_symmetry.space_group_name_H-M   'P 1'
#
loop_
_entity.id
_entity.type
_entity.pdbx_description
1 polymer ?
#
loop_
_entity_poly.entity_id
_entity_poly.type
_entity_poly.pdbx_seq_one_letter_code
_entity_poly.pdbx_strand_id
1 'polypeptide(L)'
;MRLWVVIFILGCNSSDDIIEKLPKTSDFNENEIGMPIITITREGISLVKASSEILIKNKNTNAILKGDVKADFFDQDGLLISKLTSDSAYIDQNTNNLHAYGNVAVVSTEGVKLFSNSILWDNHYELITSRDSVMFTSSDNDTMYGVGFESDMDLTKWKIKKPRGTKSN
;
A
#
# COMPACT_ATOMS: atom_id res chain seq x y z
N MET A 1 21.88 75.03 16.77
CA MET A 1 20.61 74.31 16.89
C MET A 1 20.79 72.96 16.17
N ARG A 2 21.07 71.86 16.93
CA ARG A 2 21.40 70.54 16.39
C ARG A 2 20.19 69.62 16.63
N LEU A 3 19.52 69.25 15.53
CA LEU A 3 18.37 68.38 15.54
C LEU A 3 18.84 66.92 15.63
N TRP A 4 18.56 66.24 16.73
CA TRP A 4 18.83 64.84 16.93
C TRP A 4 17.64 64.00 16.45
N VAL A 5 17.79 63.26 15.41
CA VAL A 5 16.79 62.29 14.91
C VAL A 5 17.04 60.97 15.57
N VAL A 6 16.13 60.54 16.43
CA VAL A 6 16.12 59.19 17.04
C VAL A 6 15.31 58.26 16.15
N ILE A 7 15.98 57.30 15.53
CA ILE A 7 15.35 56.23 14.75
C ILE A 7 15.00 55.08 15.66
N PHE A 8 13.69 54.87 15.90
CA PHE A 8 13.19 53.66 16.57
C PHE A 8 13.16 52.52 15.58
N ILE A 9 14.01 51.49 15.79
CA ILE A 9 13.95 50.22 15.06
C ILE A 9 12.96 49.32 15.83
N LEU A 10 11.76 49.12 15.30
CA LEU A 10 10.80 48.12 15.77
C LEU A 10 11.30 46.76 15.27
N GLY A 11 11.84 45.94 16.15
CA GLY A 11 12.18 44.55 15.89
C GLY A 11 10.89 43.74 15.67
N CYS A 12 10.77 43.11 14.49
CA CYS A 12 9.76 42.09 14.22
C CYS A 12 10.15 40.84 15.00
N ASN A 13 9.34 40.46 15.98
CA ASN A 13 9.42 39.16 16.64
C ASN A 13 8.78 38.13 15.69
N SER A 14 9.58 37.29 15.06
CA SER A 14 9.10 36.12 14.31
C SER A 14 8.62 35.10 15.33
N SER A 15 7.33 34.80 15.32
CA SER A 15 6.75 33.66 15.99
C SER A 15 7.38 32.39 15.42
N ASP A 16 8.00 31.58 16.25
CA ASP A 16 8.40 30.22 15.92
C ASP A 16 7.12 29.41 15.63
N ASP A 17 6.76 29.31 14.35
CA ASP A 17 5.82 28.32 13.87
C ASP A 17 6.42 26.93 14.16
N ILE A 18 5.67 26.14 14.93
CA ILE A 18 5.92 24.73 15.17
C ILE A 18 5.78 24.03 13.82
N ILE A 19 6.86 23.99 13.06
CA ILE A 19 6.98 23.11 11.90
C ILE A 19 7.08 21.71 12.47
N GLU A 20 5.95 21.00 12.42
CA GLU A 20 5.90 19.57 12.66
C GLU A 20 7.03 18.92 11.86
N LYS A 21 7.95 18.24 12.56
CA LYS A 21 9.17 17.68 11.97
C LYS A 21 8.84 16.65 10.92
N LEU A 22 8.64 17.09 9.69
CA LEU A 22 8.81 16.21 8.53
C LEU A 22 10.23 15.62 8.58
N PRO A 23 10.42 14.31 8.42
CA PRO A 23 11.74 13.71 8.39
C PRO A 23 12.58 14.43 7.33
N LYS A 24 13.77 14.91 7.74
CA LYS A 24 14.66 15.60 6.84
C LYS A 24 15.06 14.64 5.73
N THR A 25 15.02 15.08 4.50
CA THR A 25 15.43 14.34 3.29
C THR A 25 16.87 13.77 3.39
N SER A 26 17.66 14.22 4.39
CA SER A 26 19.02 13.75 4.67
C SER A 26 19.12 12.40 5.37
N ASP A 27 17.99 11.80 5.81
CA ASP A 27 17.98 10.53 6.53
C ASP A 27 17.84 9.32 5.59
N PHE A 28 17.69 9.55 4.27
CA PHE A 28 17.56 8.50 3.26
C PHE A 28 18.82 8.39 2.40
N ASN A 29 19.20 7.16 2.04
CA ASN A 29 20.26 6.91 1.06
C ASN A 29 19.83 7.42 -0.33
N GLU A 30 20.78 7.67 -1.24
CA GLU A 30 20.52 8.21 -2.59
C GLU A 30 19.45 7.47 -3.41
N ASN A 31 19.15 6.22 -3.05
CA ASN A 31 18.16 5.36 -3.71
C ASN A 31 16.85 5.20 -2.91
N GLU A 32 16.69 5.92 -1.79
CA GLU A 32 15.54 5.82 -0.89
C GLU A 32 14.66 7.05 -1.02
N ILE A 33 13.34 6.84 -1.03
CA ILE A 33 12.32 7.88 -1.02
C ILE A 33 11.41 7.62 0.18
N GLY A 34 11.30 8.59 1.08
CA GLY A 34 10.40 8.50 2.23
C GLY A 34 8.95 8.78 1.86
N MET A 35 8.03 8.06 2.48
CA MET A 35 6.57 8.20 2.33
C MET A 35 6.10 8.28 0.87
N PRO A 36 6.50 7.32 0.02
CA PRO A 36 6.13 7.32 -1.39
C PRO A 36 4.64 7.05 -1.58
N ILE A 37 4.09 7.58 -2.65
CA ILE A 37 2.81 7.14 -3.21
C ILE A 37 3.06 6.73 -4.66
N ILE A 38 2.77 5.47 -4.98
CA ILE A 38 2.88 4.92 -6.33
C ILE A 38 1.47 4.65 -6.85
N THR A 39 1.17 5.16 -8.03
CA THR A 39 -0.11 4.88 -8.69
C THR A 39 0.14 4.05 -9.94
N ILE A 40 -0.53 2.92 -10.06
CA ILE A 40 -0.57 2.08 -11.26
C ILE A 40 -1.84 2.41 -12.01
N THR A 41 -1.70 2.84 -13.26
CA THR A 41 -2.81 3.26 -14.12
C THR A 41 -2.86 2.42 -15.39
N ARG A 42 -4.06 2.22 -15.91
CA ARG A 42 -4.31 1.66 -17.24
C ARG A 42 -5.31 2.53 -17.97
N GLU A 43 -4.96 2.97 -19.18
CA GLU A 43 -5.82 3.85 -20.01
C GLU A 43 -6.28 5.13 -19.28
N GLY A 44 -5.44 5.64 -18.36
CA GLY A 44 -5.76 6.84 -17.56
C GLY A 44 -6.58 6.58 -16.30
N ILE A 45 -7.03 5.34 -16.06
CA ILE A 45 -7.77 4.93 -14.86
C ILE A 45 -6.78 4.40 -13.82
N SER A 46 -6.89 4.84 -12.57
CA SER A 46 -6.08 4.33 -11.47
C SER A 46 -6.60 2.97 -11.03
N LEU A 47 -5.78 1.93 -11.14
CA LEU A 47 -6.12 0.58 -10.68
C LEU A 47 -5.61 0.32 -9.26
N VAL A 48 -4.40 0.81 -8.94
CA VAL A 48 -3.79 0.63 -7.62
C VAL A 48 -3.12 1.91 -7.17
N LYS A 49 -3.27 2.25 -5.89
CA LYS A 49 -2.52 3.30 -5.22
C LYS A 49 -1.81 2.71 -4.01
N ALA A 50 -0.48 2.56 -4.12
CA ALA A 50 0.35 1.97 -3.08
C ALA A 50 1.15 3.03 -2.33
N SER A 51 1.30 2.86 -1.01
CA SER A 51 2.12 3.70 -0.13
C SER A 51 2.92 2.85 0.86
N SER A 52 3.99 3.40 1.41
CA SER A 52 4.83 2.77 2.44
C SER A 52 5.62 3.84 3.19
N GLU A 53 6.38 3.44 4.21
CA GLU A 53 7.32 4.34 4.88
C GLU A 53 8.50 4.70 3.97
N ILE A 54 9.05 3.70 3.26
CA ILE A 54 10.24 3.86 2.41
C ILE A 54 10.04 3.13 1.08
N LEU A 55 10.46 3.78 0.00
CA LEU A 55 10.66 3.18 -1.32
C LEU A 55 12.15 3.12 -1.62
N ILE A 56 12.64 1.95 -1.99
CA ILE A 56 14.00 1.74 -2.49
C ILE A 56 13.90 1.50 -4.00
N LYS A 57 14.49 2.40 -4.78
CA LYS A 57 14.65 2.19 -6.22
C LYS A 57 15.88 1.31 -6.49
N ASN A 58 15.67 0.15 -7.10
CA ASN A 58 16.77 -0.67 -7.61
C ASN A 58 17.04 -0.29 -9.08
N LYS A 59 18.33 -0.28 -9.47
CA LYS A 59 18.77 0.06 -10.85
C LYS A 59 18.20 -0.90 -11.91
N ASN A 60 17.66 -2.05 -11.49
CA ASN A 60 17.24 -3.16 -12.34
C ASN A 60 15.71 -3.38 -12.34
N THR A 61 14.89 -2.34 -12.43
CA THR A 61 13.45 -2.46 -12.77
C THR A 61 12.45 -2.75 -11.64
N ASN A 62 12.84 -2.86 -10.36
CA ASN A 62 11.88 -3.09 -9.28
C ASN A 62 11.83 -1.92 -8.29
N ALA A 63 10.63 -1.54 -7.89
CA ALA A 63 10.39 -0.63 -6.78
C ALA A 63 10.08 -1.46 -5.53
N ILE A 64 10.91 -1.35 -4.48
CA ILE A 64 10.74 -2.08 -3.23
C ILE A 64 10.14 -1.15 -2.20
N LEU A 65 8.98 -1.50 -1.69
CA LEU A 65 8.25 -0.81 -0.63
C LEU A 65 8.52 -1.50 0.71
N LYS A 66 8.84 -0.72 1.74
CA LYS A 66 9.11 -1.23 3.10
C LYS A 66 8.41 -0.38 4.16
N GLY A 67 7.93 -1.06 5.20
CA GLY A 67 7.26 -0.47 6.35
C GLY A 67 5.82 -0.03 6.03
N ASP A 68 4.88 -0.59 6.79
CA ASP A 68 3.43 -0.25 6.73
C ASP A 68 2.89 -0.07 5.30
N VAL A 69 3.17 -1.07 4.45
CA VAL A 69 2.73 -1.03 3.05
C VAL A 69 1.22 -1.10 2.99
N LYS A 70 0.61 -0.18 2.26
CA LYS A 70 -0.82 -0.12 1.97
C LYS A 70 -1.03 0.00 0.48
N ALA A 71 -1.98 -0.76 -0.07
CA ALA A 71 -2.40 -0.64 -1.45
C ALA A 71 -3.92 -0.61 -1.53
N ASP A 72 -4.46 0.45 -2.10
CA ASP A 72 -5.87 0.61 -2.41
C ASP A 72 -6.11 0.15 -3.85
N PHE A 73 -7.08 -0.74 -4.06
CA PHE A 73 -7.49 -1.24 -5.37
C PHE A 73 -8.80 -0.60 -5.80
N PHE A 74 -8.86 -0.20 -7.06
CA PHE A 74 -10.01 0.49 -7.64
C PHE A 74 -10.54 -0.27 -8.84
N ASP A 75 -11.84 -0.15 -9.07
CA ASP A 75 -12.48 -0.65 -10.29
C ASP A 75 -12.31 0.32 -11.48
N GLN A 76 -12.92 -0.02 -12.61
CA GLN A 76 -12.85 0.77 -13.83
C GLN A 76 -13.59 2.13 -13.73
N ASP A 77 -14.49 2.27 -12.76
CA ASP A 77 -15.20 3.50 -12.47
C ASP A 77 -14.44 4.38 -11.43
N GLY A 78 -13.29 3.91 -10.95
CA GLY A 78 -12.46 4.57 -9.95
C GLY A 78 -12.98 4.43 -8.53
N LEU A 79 -13.89 3.49 -8.27
CA LEU A 79 -14.40 3.21 -6.94
C LEU A 79 -13.43 2.27 -6.20
N LEU A 80 -13.19 2.55 -4.92
CA LEU A 80 -12.41 1.67 -4.07
C LEU A 80 -13.15 0.34 -3.87
N ILE A 81 -12.50 -0.78 -4.14
CA ILE A 81 -13.10 -2.13 -4.03
C ILE A 81 -12.42 -2.98 -2.95
N SER A 82 -11.12 -2.82 -2.74
CA SER A 82 -10.42 -3.51 -1.66
C SER A 82 -9.14 -2.79 -1.25
N LYS A 83 -8.62 -3.18 -0.07
CA LYS A 83 -7.37 -2.67 0.49
C LYS A 83 -6.47 -3.82 0.87
N LEU A 84 -5.18 -3.70 0.55
CA LEU A 84 -4.13 -4.61 0.98
C LEU A 84 -3.21 -3.91 1.96
N THR A 85 -2.78 -4.64 3.00
CA THR A 85 -1.70 -4.25 3.90
C THR A 85 -0.66 -5.35 3.98
N SER A 86 0.63 -4.99 4.17
CA SER A 86 1.74 -5.93 4.33
C SER A 86 2.96 -5.27 4.96
N ASP A 87 3.93 -6.08 5.40
CA ASP A 87 5.19 -5.56 5.94
C ASP A 87 6.09 -4.99 4.84
N SER A 88 6.05 -5.60 3.65
CA SER A 88 6.82 -5.17 2.48
C SER A 88 6.13 -5.56 1.18
N ALA A 89 6.49 -4.87 0.10
CA ALA A 89 6.07 -5.24 -1.24
C ALA A 89 7.14 -4.87 -2.27
N TYR A 90 7.09 -5.49 -3.43
CA TYR A 90 7.78 -4.96 -4.60
C TYR A 90 6.84 -4.85 -5.80
N ILE A 91 7.09 -3.85 -6.63
CA ILE A 91 6.38 -3.64 -7.88
C ILE A 91 7.37 -3.92 -9.01
N ASP A 92 7.05 -4.89 -9.85
CA ASP A 92 7.78 -5.17 -11.08
C ASP A 92 7.42 -4.10 -12.12
N GLN A 93 8.37 -3.25 -12.50
CA GLN A 93 8.13 -2.13 -13.43
C GLN A 93 7.86 -2.56 -14.87
N ASN A 94 8.15 -3.80 -15.26
CA ASN A 94 7.86 -4.31 -16.60
C ASN A 94 6.42 -4.79 -16.73
N THR A 95 5.88 -5.43 -15.67
CA THR A 95 4.54 -6.00 -15.66
C THR A 95 3.55 -5.17 -14.87
N ASN A 96 4.04 -4.26 -14.01
CA ASN A 96 3.28 -3.55 -12.98
C ASN A 96 2.59 -4.49 -11.98
N ASN A 97 3.08 -5.72 -11.85
CA ASN A 97 2.59 -6.65 -10.84
C ASN A 97 3.07 -6.22 -9.45
N LEU A 98 2.19 -6.35 -8.44
CA LEU A 98 2.52 -6.08 -7.05
C LEU A 98 2.63 -7.40 -6.29
N HIS A 99 3.78 -7.62 -5.65
CA HIS A 99 4.05 -8.76 -4.78
C HIS A 99 4.16 -8.27 -3.35
N ALA A 100 3.22 -8.63 -2.49
CA ALA A 100 3.20 -8.28 -1.07
C ALA A 100 3.70 -9.44 -0.22
N TYR A 101 4.42 -9.13 0.86
CA TYR A 101 5.04 -10.10 1.76
C TYR A 101 4.95 -9.68 3.22
N GLY A 102 4.79 -10.67 4.09
CA GLY A 102 4.72 -10.53 5.53
C GLY A 102 3.37 -9.97 5.99
N ASN A 103 2.67 -10.72 6.82
CA ASN A 103 1.40 -10.33 7.44
C ASN A 103 0.38 -9.75 6.45
N VAL A 104 0.31 -10.33 5.23
CA VAL A 104 -0.53 -9.77 4.18
C VAL A 104 -1.99 -9.95 4.51
N ALA A 105 -2.74 -8.85 4.50
CA ALA A 105 -4.18 -8.85 4.62
C ALA A 105 -4.81 -8.09 3.44
N VAL A 106 -5.84 -8.67 2.83
CA VAL A 106 -6.70 -7.99 1.86
C VAL A 106 -8.10 -7.93 2.42
N VAL A 107 -8.71 -6.76 2.40
CA VAL A 107 -10.07 -6.54 2.90
C VAL A 107 -10.87 -5.83 1.81
N SER A 108 -11.95 -6.45 1.36
CA SER A 108 -12.87 -5.83 0.40
C SER A 108 -13.81 -4.84 1.08
N THR A 109 -14.41 -3.94 0.31
CA THR A 109 -15.45 -3.03 0.79
C THR A 109 -16.70 -3.76 1.28
N GLU A 110 -16.94 -4.98 0.81
CA GLU A 110 -18.02 -5.87 1.24
C GLU A 110 -17.71 -6.63 2.54
N GLY A 111 -16.54 -6.39 3.15
CA GLY A 111 -16.14 -7.00 4.42
C GLY A 111 -15.50 -8.38 4.30
N VAL A 112 -15.29 -8.89 3.09
CA VAL A 112 -14.55 -10.14 2.84
C VAL A 112 -13.08 -9.92 3.17
N LYS A 113 -12.43 -10.93 3.80
CA LYS A 113 -11.03 -10.81 4.26
C LYS A 113 -10.19 -12.00 3.79
N LEU A 114 -9.01 -11.72 3.34
CA LEU A 114 -8.00 -12.71 2.98
C LEU A 114 -6.71 -12.41 3.75
N PHE A 115 -6.15 -13.41 4.41
CA PHE A 115 -4.87 -13.34 5.09
C PHE A 115 -3.92 -14.38 4.52
N SER A 116 -2.67 -14.00 4.29
CA SER A 116 -1.61 -14.87 3.79
C SER A 116 -0.23 -14.33 4.17
N ASN A 117 0.81 -15.14 4.01
CA ASN A 117 2.19 -14.67 4.16
C ASN A 117 2.70 -13.95 2.89
N SER A 118 2.19 -14.34 1.72
CA SER A 118 2.48 -13.62 0.47
C SER A 118 1.28 -13.59 -0.46
N ILE A 119 1.17 -12.51 -1.24
CA ILE A 119 0.15 -12.30 -2.25
C ILE A 119 0.80 -11.66 -3.49
N LEU A 120 0.42 -12.16 -4.65
CA LEU A 120 0.66 -11.54 -5.94
C LEU A 120 -0.65 -10.95 -6.46
N TRP A 121 -0.66 -9.65 -6.74
CA TRP A 121 -1.63 -9.04 -7.63
C TRP A 121 -1.04 -8.99 -9.05
N ASP A 122 -1.70 -9.67 -9.96
CA ASP A 122 -1.37 -9.69 -11.39
C ASP A 122 -2.10 -8.56 -12.09
N ASN A 123 -1.36 -7.56 -12.57
CA ASN A 123 -1.95 -6.39 -13.24
C ASN A 123 -2.64 -6.74 -14.56
N HIS A 124 -2.13 -7.75 -15.31
CA HIS A 124 -2.70 -8.10 -16.62
C HIS A 124 -4.05 -8.81 -16.50
N TYR A 125 -4.15 -9.75 -15.57
CA TYR A 125 -5.37 -10.54 -15.34
C TYR A 125 -6.29 -9.94 -14.28
N GLU A 126 -5.85 -8.90 -13.55
CA GLU A 126 -6.56 -8.29 -12.43
C GLU A 126 -6.93 -9.30 -11.34
N LEU A 127 -6.03 -10.25 -11.09
CA LEU A 127 -6.22 -11.34 -10.14
C LEU A 127 -5.31 -11.19 -8.92
N ILE A 128 -5.85 -11.53 -7.77
CA ILE A 128 -5.11 -11.74 -6.52
C ILE A 128 -4.85 -13.22 -6.36
N THR A 129 -3.58 -13.61 -6.21
CA THR A 129 -3.18 -14.99 -6.02
C THR A 129 -2.24 -15.17 -4.85
N SER A 130 -2.32 -16.33 -4.18
CA SER A 130 -1.35 -16.79 -3.20
C SER A 130 -1.01 -18.27 -3.44
N ARG A 131 0.24 -18.65 -3.18
CA ARG A 131 0.68 -20.05 -3.14
C ARG A 131 0.82 -20.58 -1.73
N ASP A 132 0.73 -19.69 -0.75
CA ASP A 132 0.92 -19.98 0.67
C ASP A 132 -0.36 -20.50 1.34
N SER A 133 -0.25 -20.76 2.64
CA SER A 133 -1.42 -20.96 3.49
C SER A 133 -2.24 -19.68 3.55
N VAL A 134 -3.55 -19.83 3.45
CA VAL A 134 -4.50 -18.72 3.50
C VAL A 134 -5.56 -18.96 4.56
N MET A 135 -6.01 -17.86 5.15
CA MET A 135 -7.26 -17.78 5.91
C MET A 135 -8.16 -16.80 5.16
N PHE A 136 -9.33 -17.26 4.77
CA PHE A 136 -10.34 -16.48 4.05
C PHE A 136 -11.60 -16.40 4.89
N THR A 137 -12.14 -15.19 5.06
CA THR A 137 -13.39 -14.95 5.80
C THR A 137 -14.38 -14.28 4.86
N SER A 138 -15.54 -14.88 4.66
CA SER A 138 -16.63 -14.34 3.84
C SER A 138 -17.32 -13.14 4.50
N SER A 139 -18.18 -12.46 3.77
CA SER A 139 -19.05 -11.39 4.30
C SER A 139 -19.95 -11.85 5.45
N ASP A 140 -20.34 -13.12 5.46
CA ASP A 140 -21.16 -13.74 6.51
C ASP A 140 -20.32 -14.21 7.72
N ASN A 141 -19.02 -13.87 7.74
CA ASN A 141 -18.04 -14.25 8.74
C ASN A 141 -17.70 -15.77 8.79
N ASP A 142 -18.02 -16.51 7.76
CA ASP A 142 -17.57 -17.89 7.63
C ASP A 142 -16.08 -17.91 7.30
N THR A 143 -15.29 -18.64 8.09
CA THR A 143 -13.85 -18.70 7.91
C THR A 143 -13.41 -20.03 7.33
N MET A 144 -12.62 -19.96 6.28
CA MET A 144 -12.04 -21.11 5.55
C MET A 144 -10.51 -21.00 5.54
N TYR A 145 -9.89 -22.17 5.60
CA TYR A 145 -8.43 -22.30 5.55
C TYR A 145 -8.02 -23.14 4.35
N GLY A 146 -6.83 -22.90 3.83
CA GLY A 146 -6.29 -23.74 2.76
C GLY A 146 -4.89 -23.34 2.33
N VAL A 147 -4.44 -23.94 1.22
CA VAL A 147 -3.17 -23.60 0.58
C VAL A 147 -3.44 -23.31 -0.88
N GLY A 148 -2.93 -22.17 -1.32
CA GLY A 148 -3.19 -21.66 -2.67
C GLY A 148 -4.56 -21.02 -2.81
N PHE A 149 -4.57 -19.77 -3.24
CA PHE A 149 -5.75 -18.93 -3.39
C PHE A 149 -5.71 -18.19 -4.73
N GLU A 150 -6.86 -17.90 -5.27
CA GLU A 150 -7.05 -17.08 -6.46
C GLU A 150 -8.39 -16.38 -6.39
N SER A 151 -8.43 -15.09 -6.73
CA SER A 151 -9.64 -14.28 -6.72
C SER A 151 -9.50 -13.07 -7.64
N ASP A 152 -10.63 -12.45 -7.99
CA ASP A 152 -10.69 -11.07 -8.46
C ASP A 152 -10.28 -10.09 -7.33
N MET A 153 -10.16 -8.80 -7.68
CA MET A 153 -9.64 -7.78 -6.76
C MET A 153 -10.61 -7.44 -5.61
N ASP A 154 -11.91 -7.65 -5.79
CA ASP A 154 -12.95 -7.40 -4.79
C ASP A 154 -13.27 -8.62 -3.90
N LEU A 155 -12.58 -9.75 -4.15
CA LEU A 155 -12.73 -11.03 -3.45
C LEU A 155 -14.12 -11.68 -3.60
N THR A 156 -14.87 -11.34 -4.65
CA THR A 156 -16.21 -11.92 -4.91
C THR A 156 -16.14 -13.28 -5.59
N LYS A 157 -15.20 -13.47 -6.54
CA LYS A 157 -14.99 -14.72 -7.26
C LYS A 157 -13.69 -15.35 -6.82
N TRP A 158 -13.75 -16.21 -5.83
CA TRP A 158 -12.56 -16.79 -5.21
C TRP A 158 -12.52 -18.31 -5.29
N LYS A 159 -11.29 -18.86 -5.15
CA LYS A 159 -11.02 -20.30 -5.14
C LYS A 159 -9.85 -20.60 -4.23
N ILE A 160 -10.05 -21.53 -3.28
CA ILE A 160 -8.97 -22.16 -2.51
C ILE A 160 -8.58 -23.46 -3.22
N LYS A 161 -7.29 -23.60 -3.59
CA LYS A 161 -6.82 -24.76 -4.38
C LYS A 161 -6.77 -26.05 -3.57
N LYS A 162 -6.37 -25.95 -2.29
CA LYS A 162 -6.31 -27.08 -1.35
C LYS A 162 -6.99 -26.65 -0.03
N PRO A 163 -8.32 -26.72 0.06
CA PRO A 163 -9.03 -26.33 1.26
C PRO A 163 -8.68 -27.29 2.41
N ARG A 164 -8.57 -26.73 3.62
CA ARG A 164 -8.42 -27.44 4.88
C ARG A 164 -9.60 -27.04 5.76
N GLY A 165 -10.43 -27.98 6.16
CA GLY A 165 -11.57 -27.73 7.03
C GLY A 165 -11.71 -28.87 8.02
N THR A 166 -12.03 -28.56 9.27
CA THR A 166 -12.64 -29.52 10.20
C THR A 166 -14.12 -29.49 9.94
N LYS A 167 -14.69 -30.63 9.55
CA LYS A 167 -16.15 -30.80 9.56
C LYS A 167 -16.58 -30.75 11.03
N SER A 168 -17.22 -29.67 11.47
CA SER A 168 -17.94 -29.69 12.74
C SER A 168 -19.14 -30.63 12.56
N ASN A 169 -19.16 -31.69 13.33
CA ASN A 169 -20.33 -32.56 13.47
C ASN A 169 -21.41 -31.84 14.25
#